data_d64b7d7e71cf407adaa7720bed49723a
#
_entry.id   d64b7d7e71cf407adaa7720bed49723a
#
_cell.length_a   1.000
_cell.length_b   1.000
_cell.length_c   1.000
_cell.angle_alpha   90.00
_cell.angle_beta   90.00
_cell.angle_gamma   90.00
#
_symmetry.space_group_name_H-M   'P 1'
#
loop_
_entity.id
_entity.type
_entity.pdbx_description
1 polymer ?
#
loop_
_entity_poly.entity_id
_entity_poly.type
_entity_poly.pdbx_seq_one_letter_code
_entity_poly.pdbx_strand_id
1 'polypeptide(L)'
;DELTVLENLYIGRHLTKKICGVNIIDWREMRVRAAMMLLRVGLKVDLDEKVANLSISHKQMLEIAKTLMLDAKVIIMDEPTSSLTNKEVDYLFLIMNQLRKEGTAIVYISHKLAEIRRICDRYTVMKTDGQLFFFNVRQQRLQRHGERCVK
;
A
#
# COMPACT_ATOMS: atom_id res chain seq x y z
N ASP A 1 -4.59 -3.40 -18.94
CA ASP A 1 -4.47 -1.97 -19.33
C ASP A 1 -5.71 -1.43 -20.08
N GLU A 2 -6.59 -2.29 -20.61
CA GLU A 2 -7.82 -1.88 -21.29
C GLU A 2 -8.97 -1.48 -20.34
N LEU A 3 -8.86 -1.88 -19.07
CA LEU A 3 -9.88 -1.62 -18.06
C LEU A 3 -9.85 -0.18 -17.58
N THR A 4 -11.01 0.33 -17.17
CA THR A 4 -11.11 1.58 -16.41
C THR A 4 -10.56 1.41 -15.00
N VAL A 5 -10.27 2.53 -14.32
CA VAL A 5 -9.85 2.53 -12.91
C VAL A 5 -10.86 1.80 -12.03
N LEU A 6 -12.16 2.04 -12.25
CA LEU A 6 -13.24 1.38 -11.52
C LEU A 6 -13.22 -0.14 -11.71
N GLU A 7 -13.14 -0.59 -12.96
CA GLU A 7 -13.12 -2.02 -13.29
C GLU A 7 -11.88 -2.71 -12.74
N ASN A 8 -10.71 -2.04 -12.79
CA ASN A 8 -9.46 -2.57 -12.26
C ASN A 8 -9.53 -2.77 -10.74
N LEU A 9 -10.09 -1.82 -9.98
CA LEU A 9 -10.28 -1.94 -8.54
C LEU A 9 -11.14 -3.13 -8.14
N TYR A 10 -12.12 -3.50 -8.98
CA TYR A 10 -13.08 -4.57 -8.69
C TYR A 10 -12.89 -5.83 -9.52
N ILE A 11 -11.76 -5.99 -10.21
CA ILE A 11 -11.51 -7.18 -11.02
C ILE A 11 -11.63 -8.45 -10.17
N GLY A 12 -12.50 -9.37 -10.63
CA GLY A 12 -12.79 -10.62 -9.91
C GLY A 12 -13.65 -10.49 -8.65
N ARG A 13 -14.16 -9.27 -8.29
CA ARG A 13 -14.87 -9.00 -7.03
C ARG A 13 -15.94 -7.92 -7.15
N HIS A 14 -16.80 -8.04 -8.14
CA HIS A 14 -17.90 -7.11 -8.31
C HIS A 14 -18.86 -7.16 -7.12
N LEU A 15 -19.28 -5.99 -6.63
CA LEU A 15 -20.37 -5.91 -5.65
C LEU A 15 -21.69 -6.18 -6.34
N THR A 16 -22.52 -7.00 -5.72
CA THR A 16 -23.84 -7.35 -6.27
C THR A 16 -24.95 -6.97 -5.30
N LYS A 17 -26.10 -6.62 -5.86
CA LYS A 17 -27.35 -6.48 -5.12
C LYS A 17 -28.42 -7.38 -5.70
N LYS A 18 -29.36 -7.82 -4.87
CA LYS A 18 -30.50 -8.61 -5.30
C LYS A 18 -31.65 -7.70 -5.73
N ILE A 19 -32.14 -7.89 -6.96
CA ILE A 19 -33.38 -7.27 -7.44
C ILE A 19 -34.25 -8.39 -7.97
N CYS A 20 -35.45 -8.51 -7.42
CA CYS A 20 -36.42 -9.57 -7.79
C CYS A 20 -35.83 -10.99 -7.79
N GLY A 21 -34.93 -11.28 -6.82
CA GLY A 21 -34.28 -12.61 -6.70
C GLY A 21 -33.03 -12.80 -7.57
N VAL A 22 -32.72 -11.88 -8.48
CA VAL A 22 -31.56 -11.94 -9.38
C VAL A 22 -30.41 -11.08 -8.81
N ASN A 23 -29.18 -11.62 -8.81
CA ASN A 23 -28.00 -10.86 -8.46
C ASN A 23 -27.56 -10.01 -9.66
N ILE A 24 -27.53 -8.70 -9.49
CA ILE A 24 -27.01 -7.76 -10.48
C ILE A 24 -25.85 -6.96 -9.89
N ILE A 25 -24.94 -6.49 -10.74
CA ILE A 25 -23.79 -5.68 -10.30
C ILE A 25 -24.28 -4.32 -9.78
N ASP A 26 -23.81 -3.93 -8.59
CA ASP A 26 -24.11 -2.63 -8.02
C ASP A 26 -23.03 -1.59 -8.37
N TRP A 27 -23.10 -1.08 -9.60
CA TRP A 27 -22.16 -0.07 -10.10
C TRP A 27 -22.14 1.20 -9.25
N ARG A 28 -23.30 1.57 -8.67
CA ARG A 28 -23.38 2.78 -7.83
C ARG A 28 -22.57 2.62 -6.56
N GLU A 29 -22.74 1.51 -5.85
CA GLU A 29 -22.01 1.23 -4.62
C GLU A 29 -20.50 1.06 -4.91
N MET A 30 -20.16 0.38 -6.01
CA MET A 30 -18.77 0.24 -6.44
C MET A 30 -18.10 1.61 -6.66
N ARG A 31 -18.78 2.54 -7.37
CA ARG A 31 -18.25 3.90 -7.60
C ARG A 31 -18.02 4.67 -6.29
N VAL A 32 -18.97 4.61 -5.35
CA VAL A 32 -18.84 5.30 -4.06
C VAL A 32 -17.64 4.77 -3.29
N ARG A 33 -17.51 3.44 -3.14
CA ARG A 33 -16.40 2.85 -2.42
C ARG A 33 -15.05 3.07 -3.13
N ALA A 34 -15.01 2.98 -4.44
CA ALA A 34 -13.81 3.29 -5.22
C ALA A 34 -13.35 4.73 -5.00
N ALA A 35 -14.26 5.71 -5.10
CA ALA A 35 -13.93 7.11 -4.87
C ALA A 35 -13.40 7.36 -3.46
N MET A 36 -14.02 6.75 -2.43
CA MET A 36 -13.53 6.82 -1.05
C MET A 36 -12.13 6.22 -0.89
N MET A 37 -11.85 5.08 -1.55
CA MET A 37 -10.55 4.43 -1.49
C MET A 37 -9.49 5.26 -2.22
N LEU A 38 -9.78 5.79 -3.42
CA LEU A 38 -8.86 6.68 -4.13
C LEU A 38 -8.52 7.93 -3.30
N LEU A 39 -9.53 8.51 -2.64
CA LEU A 39 -9.32 9.63 -1.70
C LEU A 39 -8.42 9.20 -0.53
N ARG A 40 -8.65 8.01 0.05
CA ARG A 40 -7.85 7.46 1.16
C ARG A 40 -6.40 7.26 0.79
N VAL A 41 -6.10 6.88 -0.46
CA VAL A 41 -4.70 6.74 -0.96
C VAL A 41 -4.16 8.03 -1.58
N GLY A 42 -4.94 9.11 -1.62
CA GLY A 42 -4.52 10.40 -2.20
C GLY A 42 -4.37 10.40 -3.71
N LEU A 43 -4.97 9.40 -4.40
CA LEU A 43 -4.91 9.29 -5.85
C LEU A 43 -6.06 10.05 -6.49
N LYS A 44 -5.74 11.08 -7.27
CA LYS A 44 -6.71 11.94 -7.98
C LYS A 44 -6.75 11.53 -9.45
N VAL A 45 -7.61 10.59 -9.77
CA VAL A 45 -7.87 10.10 -11.14
C VAL A 45 -9.37 9.90 -11.33
N ASP A 46 -9.84 9.95 -12.57
CA ASP A 46 -11.21 9.64 -12.90
C ASP A 46 -11.45 8.11 -12.84
N LEU A 47 -12.59 7.70 -12.30
CA LEU A 47 -12.96 6.28 -12.23
C LEU A 47 -13.19 5.66 -13.60
N ASP A 48 -13.56 6.47 -14.59
CA ASP A 48 -13.80 6.06 -15.97
C ASP A 48 -12.56 6.19 -16.86
N GLU A 49 -11.45 6.74 -16.34
CA GLU A 49 -10.17 6.82 -17.04
C GLU A 49 -9.60 5.40 -17.24
N LYS A 50 -9.00 5.14 -18.41
CA LYS A 50 -8.33 3.88 -18.69
C LYS A 50 -7.01 3.79 -17.90
N VAL A 51 -6.76 2.64 -17.30
CA VAL A 51 -5.51 2.39 -16.56
C VAL A 51 -4.28 2.54 -17.48
N ALA A 52 -4.42 2.25 -18.78
CA ALA A 52 -3.36 2.47 -19.77
C ALA A 52 -2.80 3.90 -19.75
N ASN A 53 -3.67 4.91 -19.60
CA ASN A 53 -3.33 6.33 -19.66
C ASN A 53 -2.69 6.87 -18.37
N LEU A 54 -2.72 6.11 -17.28
CA LEU A 54 -2.15 6.54 -16.01
C LEU A 54 -0.63 6.53 -16.04
N SER A 55 -0.01 7.47 -15.34
CA SER A 55 1.44 7.43 -15.08
C SER A 55 1.83 6.18 -14.28
N ILE A 56 3.10 5.81 -14.32
CA ILE A 56 3.61 4.65 -13.58
C ILE A 56 3.34 4.78 -12.08
N SER A 57 3.55 5.97 -11.51
CA SER A 57 3.26 6.22 -10.09
C SER A 57 1.76 6.09 -9.77
N HIS A 58 0.86 6.58 -10.64
CA HIS A 58 -0.58 6.42 -10.45
C HIS A 58 -1.01 4.95 -10.56
N LYS A 59 -0.43 4.17 -11.48
CA LYS A 59 -0.66 2.71 -11.57
C LYS A 59 -0.24 2.02 -10.27
N GLN A 60 0.92 2.38 -9.73
CA GLN A 60 1.41 1.84 -8.45
C GLN A 60 0.46 2.18 -7.29
N MET A 61 0.01 3.43 -7.20
CA MET A 61 -0.95 3.85 -6.18
C MET A 61 -2.33 3.18 -6.35
N LEU A 62 -2.75 2.89 -7.59
CA LEU A 62 -3.97 2.15 -7.87
C LEU A 62 -3.88 0.68 -7.39
N GLU A 63 -2.74 0.00 -7.61
CA GLU A 63 -2.52 -1.36 -7.09
C GLU A 63 -2.48 -1.39 -5.55
N ILE A 64 -1.93 -0.36 -4.91
CA ILE A 64 -2.00 -0.21 -3.46
C ILE A 64 -3.47 -0.05 -3.02
N ALA A 65 -4.24 0.84 -3.66
CA ALA A 65 -5.66 1.03 -3.37
C ALA A 65 -6.46 -0.28 -3.49
N LYS A 66 -6.24 -1.03 -4.55
CA LYS A 66 -6.85 -2.33 -4.80
C LYS A 66 -6.51 -3.35 -3.70
N THR A 67 -5.25 -3.39 -3.26
CA THR A 67 -4.82 -4.26 -2.16
C THR A 67 -5.53 -3.88 -0.85
N LEU A 68 -5.69 -2.59 -0.57
CA LEU A 68 -6.36 -2.11 0.64
C LEU A 68 -7.86 -2.42 0.67
N MET A 69 -8.50 -2.54 -0.50
CA MET A 69 -9.91 -2.95 -0.59
C MET A 69 -10.14 -4.41 -0.21
N LEU A 70 -9.07 -5.21 0.01
CA LEU A 70 -9.15 -6.63 0.38
C LEU A 70 -9.48 -6.87 1.86
N ASP A 71 -9.37 -5.85 2.70
CA ASP A 71 -9.45 -6.00 4.18
C ASP A 71 -8.56 -7.14 4.71
N ALA A 72 -7.36 -7.24 4.15
CA ALA A 72 -6.41 -8.32 4.44
C ALA A 72 -5.79 -8.13 5.82
N LYS A 73 -5.61 -9.23 6.56
CA LYS A 73 -4.89 -9.23 7.86
C LYS A 73 -3.38 -9.08 7.69
N VAL A 74 -2.86 -9.50 6.54
CA VAL A 74 -1.44 -9.41 6.20
C VAL A 74 -1.32 -8.84 4.79
N ILE A 75 -0.49 -7.82 4.62
CA ILE A 75 -0.19 -7.19 3.33
C ILE A 75 1.31 -7.34 3.07
N ILE A 76 1.66 -7.84 1.89
CA ILE A 76 3.05 -7.91 1.42
C ILE A 76 3.23 -6.85 0.34
N MET A 77 4.22 -5.98 0.52
CA MET A 77 4.58 -4.92 -0.41
C MET A 77 6.02 -5.13 -0.87
N ASP A 78 6.20 -5.36 -2.16
CA ASP A 78 7.52 -5.56 -2.77
C ASP A 78 7.88 -4.31 -3.58
N GLU A 79 8.95 -3.60 -3.15
CA GLU A 79 9.45 -2.35 -3.72
C GLU A 79 8.35 -1.31 -4.04
N PRO A 80 7.39 -1.03 -3.12
CA PRO A 80 6.20 -0.25 -3.46
C PRO A 80 6.50 1.22 -3.76
N THR A 81 7.72 1.69 -3.48
CA THR A 81 8.15 3.09 -3.65
C THR A 81 9.06 3.30 -4.87
N SER A 82 9.29 2.27 -5.69
CA SER A 82 10.24 2.33 -6.81
C SER A 82 9.90 3.41 -7.83
N SER A 83 8.61 3.66 -8.07
CA SER A 83 8.09 4.62 -9.06
C SER A 83 7.39 5.84 -8.42
N LEU A 84 7.40 5.94 -7.09
CA LEU A 84 6.70 7.00 -6.36
C LEU A 84 7.61 8.23 -6.13
N THR A 85 7.02 9.41 -6.18
CA THR A 85 7.65 10.66 -5.71
C THR A 85 7.76 10.68 -4.19
N ASN A 86 8.63 11.52 -3.64
CA ASN A 86 8.79 11.64 -2.18
C ASN A 86 7.47 11.97 -1.45
N LYS A 87 6.61 12.78 -2.05
CA LYS A 87 5.29 13.11 -1.48
C LYS A 87 4.36 11.89 -1.43
N GLU A 88 4.35 11.08 -2.49
CA GLU A 88 3.56 9.84 -2.56
C GLU A 88 4.09 8.80 -1.57
N VAL A 89 5.42 8.69 -1.40
CA VAL A 89 6.05 7.84 -0.38
C VAL A 89 5.63 8.26 1.03
N ASP A 90 5.65 9.55 1.33
CA ASP A 90 5.20 10.08 2.62
C ASP A 90 3.74 9.72 2.88
N TYR A 91 2.90 9.85 1.85
CA TYR A 91 1.49 9.51 1.93
C TYR A 91 1.26 8.00 2.14
N LEU A 92 1.98 7.15 1.38
CA LEU A 92 1.96 5.70 1.56
C LEU A 92 2.33 5.32 3.00
N PHE A 93 3.35 5.93 3.58
CA PHE A 93 3.78 5.65 4.96
C PHE A 93 2.75 6.07 6.00
N LEU A 94 1.99 7.15 5.75
CA LEU A 94 0.85 7.52 6.61
C LEU A 94 -0.23 6.43 6.59
N ILE A 95 -0.57 5.92 5.39
CA ILE A 95 -1.55 4.83 5.22
C ILE A 95 -1.06 3.56 5.93
N MET A 96 0.19 3.16 5.72
CA MET A 96 0.77 1.97 6.37
C MET A 96 0.72 2.08 7.90
N ASN A 97 1.04 3.26 8.45
CA ASN A 97 0.93 3.50 9.89
C ASN A 97 -0.52 3.40 10.40
N GLN A 98 -1.49 3.84 9.59
CA GLN A 98 -2.90 3.73 9.94
C GLN A 98 -3.35 2.26 9.94
N LEU A 99 -3.03 1.49 8.89
CA LEU A 99 -3.32 0.05 8.81
C LEU A 99 -2.72 -0.74 9.96
N ARG A 100 -1.47 -0.41 10.33
CA ARG A 100 -0.82 -1.02 11.48
C ARG A 100 -1.57 -0.77 12.79
N LYS A 101 -2.10 0.44 13.00
CA LYS A 101 -2.95 0.77 14.15
C LYS A 101 -4.27 0.01 14.14
N GLU A 102 -4.79 -0.28 12.94
CA GLU A 102 -6.00 -1.09 12.72
C GLU A 102 -5.74 -2.60 12.88
N GLY A 103 -4.48 -3.01 13.15
CA GLY A 103 -4.10 -4.40 13.41
C GLY A 103 -3.66 -5.18 12.19
N THR A 104 -3.44 -4.53 11.04
CA THR A 104 -2.93 -5.17 9.84
C THR A 104 -1.41 -5.38 9.97
N ALA A 105 -0.93 -6.60 9.73
CA ALA A 105 0.50 -6.90 9.61
C ALA A 105 1.01 -6.54 8.22
N ILE A 106 2.16 -5.86 8.14
CA ILE A 106 2.73 -5.45 6.86
C ILE A 106 4.14 -6.03 6.72
N VAL A 107 4.38 -6.77 5.64
CA VAL A 107 5.71 -7.20 5.19
C VAL A 107 6.15 -6.24 4.10
N TYR A 108 7.20 -5.47 4.38
CA TYR A 108 7.73 -4.44 3.49
C TYR A 108 9.09 -4.85 2.96
N ILE A 109 9.20 -5.08 1.66
CA ILE A 109 10.44 -5.47 0.98
C ILE A 109 10.98 -4.23 0.27
N SER A 110 12.23 -3.86 0.56
CA SER A 110 12.90 -2.73 -0.08
C SER A 110 14.42 -2.80 0.10
N HIS A 111 15.15 -2.28 -0.87
CA HIS A 111 16.60 -2.06 -0.75
C HIS A 111 16.95 -0.68 -0.16
N LYS A 112 15.96 0.19 0.06
CA LYS A 112 16.14 1.56 0.58
C LYS A 112 16.15 1.56 2.11
N LEU A 113 17.32 1.43 2.72
CA LEU A 113 17.47 1.37 4.18
C LEU A 113 16.86 2.55 4.94
N ALA A 114 16.81 3.74 4.32
CA ALA A 114 16.18 4.92 4.92
C ALA A 114 14.68 4.73 5.12
N GLU A 115 14.00 4.11 4.17
CA GLU A 115 12.58 3.78 4.24
C GLU A 115 12.31 2.71 5.30
N ILE A 116 13.10 1.62 5.30
CA ILE A 116 13.00 0.54 6.29
C ILE A 116 13.11 1.09 7.71
N ARG A 117 14.10 1.94 7.98
CA ARG A 117 14.28 2.57 9.30
C ARG A 117 13.14 3.51 9.70
N ARG A 118 12.44 4.05 8.73
CA ARG A 118 11.33 4.99 8.95
C ARG A 118 10.03 4.28 9.30
N ILE A 119 9.73 3.15 8.62
CA ILE A 119 8.41 2.52 8.68
C ILE A 119 8.38 1.19 9.43
N CYS A 120 9.47 0.41 9.42
CA CYS A 120 9.50 -0.93 10.01
C CYS A 120 9.81 -0.90 11.51
N ASP A 121 9.24 -1.85 12.26
CA ASP A 121 9.60 -2.11 13.66
C ASP A 121 10.81 -3.04 13.75
N ARG A 122 10.88 -4.04 12.85
CA ARG A 122 11.95 -5.03 12.71
C ARG A 122 12.27 -5.20 11.23
N TYR A 123 13.51 -5.57 10.91
CA TYR A 123 13.87 -5.94 9.55
C TYR A 123 14.84 -7.10 9.52
N THR A 124 14.85 -7.81 8.42
CA THR A 124 15.75 -8.91 8.14
C THR A 124 16.55 -8.59 6.89
N VAL A 125 17.85 -8.74 6.95
CA VAL A 125 18.72 -8.65 5.77
C VAL A 125 18.97 -10.06 5.28
N MET A 126 18.66 -10.30 4.01
CA MET A 126 18.91 -11.56 3.31
C MET A 126 20.12 -11.37 2.40
N LYS A 127 21.13 -12.22 2.55
CA LYS A 127 22.27 -12.26 1.64
C LYS A 127 22.05 -13.33 0.55
N THR A 128 22.77 -13.18 -0.56
CA THR A 128 22.73 -14.11 -1.71
C THR A 128 23.15 -15.54 -1.35
N ASP A 129 23.93 -15.71 -0.30
CA ASP A 129 24.37 -16.99 0.25
C ASP A 129 23.34 -17.66 1.19
N GLY A 130 22.14 -17.07 1.31
CA GLY A 130 21.05 -17.58 2.16
C GLY A 130 21.17 -17.20 3.64
N GLN A 131 22.19 -16.43 4.04
CA GLN A 131 22.31 -15.96 5.41
C GLN A 131 21.25 -14.90 5.74
N LEU A 132 20.64 -15.02 6.93
CA LEU A 132 19.62 -14.12 7.45
C LEU A 132 20.12 -13.39 8.70
N PHE A 133 19.98 -12.06 8.70
CA PHE A 133 20.31 -11.22 9.85
C PHE A 133 19.06 -10.48 10.32
N PHE A 134 18.72 -10.63 11.60
CA PHE A 134 17.53 -10.03 12.20
C PHE A 134 17.92 -8.79 13.01
N PHE A 135 17.22 -7.69 12.81
CA PHE A 135 17.47 -6.43 13.48
C PHE A 135 16.17 -5.82 14.03
N ASN A 136 16.28 -5.15 15.18
CA ASN A 136 15.18 -4.35 15.73
C ASN A 136 15.50 -2.86 15.55
N VAL A 137 14.63 -2.13 14.86
CA VAL A 137 14.82 -0.70 14.55
C VAL A 137 14.83 0.16 15.82
N ARG A 138 14.03 -0.20 16.84
CA ARG A 138 13.95 0.54 18.12
C ARG A 138 15.26 0.53 18.87
N GLN A 139 15.98 -0.60 18.90
CA GLN A 139 17.26 -0.71 19.59
C GLN A 139 18.36 0.15 18.93
N GLN A 140 18.39 0.24 17.61
CA GLN A 140 19.34 1.07 16.88
C GLN A 140 19.11 2.58 17.08
N ARG A 141 17.87 3.02 17.31
CA ARG A 141 17.58 4.44 17.64
C ARG A 141 18.14 4.82 19.01
N LEU A 142 18.06 3.93 19.99
CA LEU A 142 18.58 4.17 21.35
C LEU A 142 20.13 4.24 21.39
N GLN A 143 20.82 3.38 20.64
CA GLN A 143 22.29 3.39 20.57
C GLN A 143 22.83 4.70 19.98
N ARG A 144 22.21 5.26 18.93
CA ARG A 144 22.63 6.55 18.34
C ARG A 144 22.38 7.77 19.24
N HIS A 145 21.43 7.70 20.17
CA HIS A 145 21.22 8.76 21.17
C HIS A 145 22.22 8.66 22.33
N GLY A 146 22.64 7.45 22.68
CA GLY A 146 23.68 7.22 23.71
C GLY A 146 25.07 7.72 23.28
N GLU A 147 25.45 7.55 22.02
CA GLU A 147 26.73 8.02 21.50
C GLU A 147 26.85 9.56 21.38
N ARG A 148 25.75 10.30 21.38
CA ARG A 148 25.74 11.77 21.38
C ARG A 148 25.78 12.41 22.77
N CYS A 149 25.62 11.62 23.82
CA CYS A 149 25.70 12.13 25.20
C CYS A 149 27.07 11.93 25.85
N VAL A 150 28.07 11.41 25.13
CA VAL A 150 29.43 11.25 25.59
C VAL A 150 30.36 12.05 24.67
N LYS A 151 30.31 13.38 24.81
CA LYS A 151 31.41 14.31 24.45
C LYS A 151 31.33 15.51 25.37
#